data_8150498fc1fb56b6f6b4d37961b85b80
#
_entry.id   8150498fc1fb56b6f6b4d37961b85b80
#
_cell.length_a   1.000
_cell.length_b   1.000
_cell.length_c   1.000
_cell.angle_alpha   90.00
_cell.angle_beta   90.00
_cell.angle_gamma   90.00
#
_symmetry.space_group_name_H-M   'P 1'
#
loop_
_entity.id
_entity.type
_entity.pdbx_description
1 polymer ?
#
loop_
_entity_poly.entity_id
_entity_poly.type
_entity_poly.pdbx_seq_one_letter_code
_entity_poly.pdbx_strand_id
1 'polypeptide(L)'
;MDAVRERARVLGLERKPVVLFDFDGTIADTSKAIIRMARETLEARGYDVDALGDLHALIGPPLFDGFADFCHVPRETAIEITHEYRARFEAEVTADDYPALPGVRELLRALSDCGTRLGVATSRLEGPAREMIRSLDLPPFEVIVGRLEPGRDTKADCIRDALAQLGADPADAVMVGDRRHDVEGAHEIGLPCIAVYTGAAPAG
;
A
#
# COMPACT_ATOMS: atom_id res chain seq x y z
N MET A 1 -2.56 -27.88 9.15
CA MET A 1 -1.41 -27.53 8.28
C MET A 1 -1.54 -28.08 6.86
N ASP A 2 -2.12 -29.25 6.65
CA ASP A 2 -2.21 -29.88 5.30
C ASP A 2 -3.15 -29.15 4.34
N ALA A 3 -4.29 -28.64 4.80
CA ALA A 3 -5.25 -27.93 3.95
C ALA A 3 -4.71 -26.59 3.39
N VAL A 4 -3.87 -25.88 4.14
CA VAL A 4 -3.25 -24.63 3.69
C VAL A 4 -2.18 -24.92 2.65
N ARG A 5 -1.38 -25.97 2.85
CA ARG A 5 -0.37 -26.42 1.88
C ARG A 5 -1.01 -26.91 0.58
N GLU A 6 -2.09 -27.67 0.67
CA GLU A 6 -2.81 -28.16 -0.51
C GLU A 6 -3.44 -27.00 -1.30
N ARG A 7 -3.98 -25.99 -0.62
CA ARG A 7 -4.55 -24.81 -1.27
C ARG A 7 -3.48 -23.94 -1.94
N ALA A 8 -2.33 -23.79 -1.29
CA ALA A 8 -1.17 -23.09 -1.88
C ALA A 8 -0.68 -23.82 -3.15
N ARG A 9 -0.67 -25.16 -3.13
CA ARG A 9 -0.32 -25.99 -4.28
C ARG A 9 -1.26 -25.80 -5.46
N VAL A 10 -2.59 -25.84 -5.20
CA VAL A 10 -3.62 -25.63 -6.24
C VAL A 10 -3.49 -24.26 -6.89
N LEU A 11 -3.06 -23.23 -6.13
CA LEU A 11 -2.86 -21.89 -6.61
C LEU A 11 -1.47 -21.64 -7.24
N GLY A 12 -0.61 -22.66 -7.33
CA GLY A 12 0.75 -22.53 -7.84
C GLY A 12 1.65 -21.64 -6.97
N LEU A 13 1.25 -21.41 -5.71
CA LEU A 13 1.96 -20.56 -4.74
C LEU A 13 2.97 -21.34 -3.90
N GLU A 14 3.03 -22.67 -4.08
CA GLU A 14 4.07 -23.49 -3.45
C GLU A 14 5.44 -23.00 -3.90
N ARG A 15 6.22 -22.58 -2.92
CA ARG A 15 7.63 -22.22 -3.11
C ARG A 15 7.88 -20.92 -3.89
N LYS A 16 7.05 -19.90 -3.72
CA LYS A 16 7.47 -18.56 -4.19
C LYS A 16 8.60 -18.06 -3.29
N PRO A 17 9.83 -17.94 -3.82
CA PRO A 17 10.97 -17.49 -3.02
C PRO A 17 10.91 -16.02 -2.66
N VAL A 18 10.05 -15.24 -3.34
CA VAL A 18 9.87 -13.81 -3.12
C VAL A 18 8.40 -13.48 -2.88
N VAL A 19 8.12 -12.70 -1.84
CA VAL A 19 6.79 -12.15 -1.58
C VAL A 19 6.91 -10.63 -1.47
N LEU A 20 6.18 -9.93 -2.33
CA LEU A 20 6.02 -8.49 -2.27
C LEU A 20 4.69 -8.15 -1.60
N PHE A 21 4.70 -7.19 -0.70
CA PHE A 21 3.50 -6.70 -0.02
C PHE A 21 3.20 -5.26 -0.40
N ASP A 22 1.92 -4.92 -0.53
CA ASP A 22 1.53 -3.53 -0.36
C ASP A 22 1.63 -3.13 1.12
N PHE A 23 1.55 -1.84 1.39
CA PHE A 23 1.65 -1.32 2.76
C PHE A 23 0.28 -0.96 3.34
N ASP A 24 -0.42 -0.01 2.72
CA ASP A 24 -1.67 0.56 3.21
C ASP A 24 -2.82 -0.45 3.09
N GLY A 25 -3.39 -0.91 4.19
CA GLY A 25 -4.47 -1.90 4.20
C GLY A 25 -4.02 -3.35 4.03
N THR A 26 -2.72 -3.59 3.83
CA THR A 26 -2.13 -4.94 3.70
C THR A 26 -1.17 -5.25 4.85
N ILE A 27 -0.20 -4.40 5.12
CA ILE A 27 0.71 -4.51 6.27
C ILE A 27 0.16 -3.74 7.46
N ALA A 28 -0.35 -2.52 7.25
CA ALA A 28 -0.78 -1.61 8.30
C ALA A 28 -2.18 -1.06 8.05
N ASP A 29 -2.96 -0.85 9.11
CA ASP A 29 -4.24 -0.13 9.06
C ASP A 29 -3.98 1.37 9.09
N THR A 30 -3.82 1.94 7.93
CA THR A 30 -3.59 3.39 7.73
C THR A 30 -4.88 4.16 7.49
N SER A 31 -6.03 3.48 7.36
CA SER A 31 -7.30 4.07 6.92
C SER A 31 -7.75 5.22 7.81
N LYS A 32 -7.70 5.04 9.14
CA LYS A 32 -8.10 6.06 10.11
C LYS A 32 -7.22 7.32 10.03
N ALA A 33 -5.90 7.13 9.92
CA ALA A 33 -4.96 8.25 9.78
C ALA A 33 -5.20 9.02 8.48
N ILE A 34 -5.38 8.31 7.37
CA ILE A 34 -5.65 8.92 6.05
C ILE A 34 -6.94 9.74 6.11
N ILE A 35 -8.04 9.17 6.63
CA ILE A 35 -9.34 9.84 6.71
C ILE A 35 -9.27 11.06 7.64
N ARG A 36 -8.65 10.92 8.81
CA ARG A 36 -8.48 12.03 9.76
C ARG A 36 -7.73 13.19 9.11
N MET A 37 -6.57 12.94 8.54
CA MET A 37 -5.75 13.97 7.91
C MET A 37 -6.42 14.61 6.69
N ALA A 38 -7.15 13.82 5.89
CA ALA A 38 -7.92 14.36 4.77
C ALA A 38 -9.03 15.29 5.26
N ARG A 39 -9.80 14.87 6.27
CA ARG A 39 -10.86 15.71 6.87
C ARG A 39 -10.30 17.03 7.38
N GLU A 40 -9.28 16.98 8.23
CA GLU A 40 -8.68 18.17 8.84
C GLU A 40 -8.08 19.13 7.78
N THR A 41 -7.50 18.56 6.72
CA THR A 41 -6.96 19.38 5.62
C THR A 41 -8.08 20.09 4.86
N LEU A 42 -9.15 19.39 4.54
CA LEU A 42 -10.27 19.97 3.79
C LEU A 42 -11.07 20.97 4.63
N GLU A 43 -11.32 20.68 5.91
CA GLU A 43 -11.99 21.61 6.83
C GLU A 43 -11.17 22.90 7.03
N ALA A 44 -9.84 22.79 7.14
CA ALA A 44 -8.95 23.96 7.23
C ALA A 44 -9.01 24.86 5.98
N ARG A 45 -9.37 24.31 4.83
CA ARG A 45 -9.62 25.04 3.58
C ARG A 45 -11.06 25.51 3.42
N GLY A 46 -11.92 25.25 4.38
CA GLY A 46 -13.33 25.70 4.39
C GLY A 46 -14.28 24.80 3.61
N TYR A 47 -13.90 23.56 3.28
CA TYR A 47 -14.82 22.60 2.68
C TYR A 47 -15.79 22.04 3.72
N ASP A 48 -17.04 21.87 3.33
CA ASP A 48 -18.01 21.07 4.08
C ASP A 48 -17.81 19.61 3.71
N VAL A 49 -16.98 18.91 4.49
CA VAL A 49 -16.55 17.54 4.19
C VAL A 49 -17.72 16.56 4.22
N ASP A 50 -18.70 16.79 5.09
CA ASP A 50 -19.86 15.89 5.19
C ASP A 50 -20.78 16.03 3.97
N ALA A 51 -20.79 17.19 3.31
CA ALA A 51 -21.48 17.39 2.04
C ALA A 51 -20.76 16.80 0.82
N LEU A 52 -19.42 16.61 0.91
CA LEU A 52 -18.63 16.04 -0.20
C LEU A 52 -18.81 14.51 -0.32
N GLY A 53 -19.04 13.80 0.78
CA GLY A 53 -19.27 12.35 0.75
C GLY A 53 -18.31 11.53 1.62
N ASP A 54 -18.11 10.26 1.24
CA ASP A 54 -17.29 9.32 2.03
C ASP A 54 -15.80 9.46 1.70
N LEU A 55 -15.01 9.91 2.68
CA LEU A 55 -13.56 10.06 2.59
C LEU A 55 -12.79 8.75 2.28
N HIS A 56 -13.43 7.58 2.42
CA HIS A 56 -12.82 6.31 2.01
C HIS A 56 -12.47 6.28 0.52
N ALA A 57 -13.13 7.10 -0.30
CA ALA A 57 -12.81 7.26 -1.72
C ALA A 57 -11.38 7.80 -1.97
N LEU A 58 -10.77 8.47 -0.98
CA LEU A 58 -9.39 8.96 -1.07
C LEU A 58 -8.33 7.88 -0.81
N ILE A 59 -8.74 6.70 -0.31
CA ILE A 59 -7.80 5.62 -0.03
C ILE A 59 -7.63 4.78 -1.30
N GLY A 60 -6.43 4.75 -1.87
CA GLY A 60 -6.05 3.92 -3.03
C GLY A 60 -5.64 4.70 -4.27
N PRO A 61 -6.40 5.66 -4.79
CA PRO A 61 -5.95 6.44 -5.93
C PRO A 61 -4.75 7.35 -5.58
N PRO A 62 -3.98 7.84 -6.58
CA PRO A 62 -3.02 8.91 -6.34
C PRO A 62 -3.72 10.10 -5.68
N LEU A 63 -3.15 10.65 -4.59
CA LEU A 63 -3.83 11.64 -3.75
C LEU A 63 -4.35 12.86 -4.53
N PHE A 64 -3.58 13.39 -5.49
CA PHE A 64 -4.01 14.54 -6.27
C PHE A 64 -5.19 14.22 -7.20
N ASP A 65 -5.27 13.02 -7.76
CA ASP A 65 -6.44 12.59 -8.54
C ASP A 65 -7.63 12.35 -7.61
N GLY A 66 -7.39 11.68 -6.48
CA GLY A 66 -8.41 11.48 -5.44
C GLY A 66 -9.01 12.79 -4.93
N PHE A 67 -8.20 13.78 -4.61
CA PHE A 67 -8.71 15.09 -4.18
C PHE A 67 -9.39 15.88 -5.31
N ALA A 68 -8.88 15.77 -6.55
CA ALA A 68 -9.53 16.43 -7.69
C ALA A 68 -10.96 15.91 -7.89
N ASP A 69 -11.11 14.58 -7.87
CA ASP A 69 -12.40 13.92 -8.04
C ASP A 69 -13.33 14.14 -6.84
N PHE A 70 -12.80 13.97 -5.62
CA PHE A 70 -13.59 14.08 -4.38
C PHE A 70 -14.10 15.50 -4.13
N CYS A 71 -13.27 16.50 -4.34
CA CYS A 71 -13.62 17.90 -4.10
C CYS A 71 -14.20 18.59 -5.34
N HIS A 72 -14.24 17.92 -6.51
CA HIS A 72 -14.65 18.49 -7.79
C HIS A 72 -13.88 19.77 -8.16
N VAL A 73 -12.55 19.74 -7.97
CA VAL A 73 -11.67 20.90 -8.19
C VAL A 73 -10.68 20.65 -9.33
N PRO A 74 -10.15 21.74 -9.95
CA PRO A 74 -9.05 21.61 -10.90
C PRO A 74 -7.83 20.93 -10.30
N ARG A 75 -7.04 20.28 -11.19
CA ARG A 75 -5.83 19.54 -10.79
C ARG A 75 -4.84 20.38 -10.00
N GLU A 76 -4.68 21.65 -10.36
CA GLU A 76 -3.78 22.59 -9.65
C GLU A 76 -4.17 22.74 -8.18
N THR A 77 -5.48 22.94 -7.92
CA THR A 77 -6.01 23.02 -6.54
C THR A 77 -5.86 21.70 -5.79
N ALA A 78 -6.09 20.57 -6.47
CA ALA A 78 -5.90 19.24 -5.87
C ALA A 78 -4.43 18.96 -5.50
N ILE A 79 -3.48 19.46 -6.28
CA ILE A 79 -2.05 19.40 -5.97
C ILE A 79 -1.75 20.18 -4.68
N GLU A 80 -2.28 21.41 -4.54
CA GLU A 80 -2.11 22.20 -3.32
C GLU A 80 -2.69 21.48 -2.09
N ILE A 81 -3.92 20.95 -2.20
CA ILE A 81 -4.55 20.16 -1.13
C ILE A 81 -3.66 18.96 -0.77
N THR A 82 -3.12 18.27 -1.77
CA THR A 82 -2.23 17.12 -1.56
C THR A 82 -0.95 17.51 -0.80
N HIS A 83 -0.36 18.66 -1.13
CA HIS A 83 0.84 19.16 -0.42
C HIS A 83 0.53 19.46 1.05
N GLU A 84 -0.58 20.13 1.33
CA GLU A 84 -1.00 20.42 2.71
C GLU A 84 -1.33 19.14 3.50
N TYR A 85 -2.04 18.21 2.86
CA TYR A 85 -2.32 16.89 3.44
C TYR A 85 -1.03 16.15 3.81
N ARG A 86 -0.05 16.11 2.89
CA ARG A 86 1.23 15.42 3.12
C ARG A 86 2.00 16.07 4.27
N ALA A 87 2.09 17.39 4.30
CA ALA A 87 2.75 18.12 5.38
C ALA A 87 2.09 17.87 6.74
N ARG A 88 0.76 17.86 6.80
CA ARG A 88 0.00 17.54 8.01
C ARG A 88 0.21 16.09 8.42
N PHE A 89 0.11 15.15 7.49
CA PHE A 89 0.32 13.72 7.74
C PHE A 89 1.71 13.47 8.35
N GLU A 90 2.75 14.06 7.78
CA GLU A 90 4.13 13.94 8.28
C GLU A 90 4.31 14.55 9.68
N ALA A 91 3.65 15.66 9.96
CA ALA A 91 3.77 16.35 11.23
C ALA A 91 2.98 15.72 12.39
N GLU A 92 1.84 15.09 12.11
CA GLU A 92 0.85 14.73 13.13
C GLU A 92 0.63 13.21 13.28
N VAL A 93 0.97 12.41 12.25
CA VAL A 93 0.71 10.97 12.26
C VAL A 93 1.89 10.20 12.83
N THR A 94 1.61 9.37 13.83
CA THR A 94 2.61 8.53 14.51
C THR A 94 2.35 7.04 14.27
N ALA A 95 3.27 6.18 14.66
CA ALA A 95 3.12 4.72 14.51
C ALA A 95 1.86 4.16 15.20
N ASP A 96 1.36 4.82 16.23
CA ASP A 96 0.13 4.43 16.92
C ASP A 96 -1.13 4.65 16.07
N ASP A 97 -1.07 5.55 15.08
CA ASP A 97 -2.17 5.86 14.17
C ASP A 97 -2.31 4.86 13.01
N TYR A 98 -1.30 4.00 12.78
CA TYR A 98 -1.29 2.99 11.71
C TYR A 98 -0.69 1.66 12.18
N PRO A 99 -1.30 0.99 13.15
CA PRO A 99 -0.77 -0.27 13.66
C PRO A 99 -0.66 -1.33 12.57
N ALA A 100 0.32 -2.22 12.70
CA ALA A 100 0.37 -3.40 11.85
C ALA A 100 -0.92 -4.22 12.00
N LEU A 101 -1.46 -4.70 10.88
CA LEU A 101 -2.66 -5.52 10.89
C LEU A 101 -2.46 -6.82 11.69
N PRO A 102 -3.51 -7.33 12.35
CA PRO A 102 -3.42 -8.54 13.15
C PRO A 102 -2.85 -9.73 12.36
N GLY A 103 -1.85 -10.40 12.92
CA GLY A 103 -1.22 -11.58 12.31
C GLY A 103 -0.13 -11.28 11.28
N VAL A 104 0.05 -10.01 10.85
CA VAL A 104 1.06 -9.65 9.85
C VAL A 104 2.47 -9.89 10.38
N ARG A 105 2.75 -9.49 11.61
CA ARG A 105 4.08 -9.69 12.22
C ARG A 105 4.47 -11.17 12.27
N GLU A 106 3.54 -12.01 12.68
CA GLU A 106 3.72 -13.46 12.76
C GLU A 106 3.90 -14.08 11.38
N LEU A 107 3.12 -13.62 10.39
CA LEU A 107 3.25 -14.07 9.00
C LEU A 107 4.62 -13.72 8.42
N LEU A 108 5.06 -12.47 8.57
CA LEU A 108 6.36 -12.02 8.06
C LEU A 108 7.52 -12.80 8.69
N ARG A 109 7.45 -13.09 10.00
CA ARG A 109 8.43 -13.94 10.68
C ARG A 109 8.45 -15.35 10.11
N ALA A 110 7.27 -15.97 9.99
CA ALA A 110 7.16 -17.32 9.48
C ALA A 110 7.67 -17.45 8.04
N LEU A 111 7.41 -16.47 7.18
CA LEU A 111 7.94 -16.42 5.82
C LEU A 111 9.47 -16.27 5.81
N SER A 112 10.00 -15.37 6.62
CA SER A 112 11.45 -15.16 6.75
C SER A 112 12.16 -16.41 7.28
N ASP A 113 11.60 -17.08 8.30
CA ASP A 113 12.14 -18.33 8.86
C ASP A 113 12.14 -19.48 7.85
N CYS A 114 11.23 -19.43 6.87
CA CYS A 114 11.21 -20.38 5.73
C CYS A 114 12.18 -19.99 4.60
N GLY A 115 12.95 -18.91 4.75
CA GLY A 115 13.88 -18.43 3.74
C GLY A 115 13.23 -17.66 2.58
N THR A 116 11.97 -17.22 2.75
CA THR A 116 11.30 -16.35 1.78
C THR A 116 11.83 -14.94 1.87
N ARG A 117 12.20 -14.35 0.73
CA ARG A 117 12.64 -12.97 0.62
C ARG A 117 11.45 -12.04 0.61
N LEU A 118 11.48 -11.01 1.44
CA LEU A 118 10.37 -10.10 1.65
C LEU A 118 10.67 -8.73 1.07
N GLY A 119 9.74 -8.18 0.31
CA GLY A 119 9.80 -6.83 -0.20
C GLY A 119 8.48 -6.09 -0.04
N VAL A 120 8.55 -4.77 -0.13
CA VAL A 120 7.38 -3.89 -0.20
C VAL A 120 7.36 -3.19 -1.54
N ALA A 121 6.17 -3.18 -2.19
CA ALA A 121 5.89 -2.40 -3.37
C ALA A 121 4.58 -1.64 -3.15
N THR A 122 4.66 -0.34 -2.84
CA THR A 122 3.51 0.48 -2.42
C THR A 122 3.26 1.66 -3.36
N SER A 123 2.01 2.12 -3.44
CA SER A 123 1.64 3.36 -4.13
C SER A 123 1.93 4.63 -3.34
N ARG A 124 2.36 4.50 -2.09
CA ARG A 124 2.84 5.61 -1.25
C ARG A 124 4.19 6.12 -1.76
N LEU A 125 4.53 7.38 -1.52
CA LEU A 125 5.88 7.89 -1.78
C LEU A 125 6.92 7.09 -0.98
N GLU A 126 8.04 6.75 -1.61
CA GLU A 126 9.03 5.83 -1.06
C GLU A 126 9.65 6.31 0.26
N GLY A 127 10.01 7.58 0.36
CA GLY A 127 10.59 8.15 1.59
C GLY A 127 9.68 7.94 2.81
N PRO A 128 8.47 8.49 2.80
CA PRO A 128 7.48 8.28 3.85
C PRO A 128 7.17 6.81 4.13
N ALA A 129 7.05 5.97 3.09
CA ALA A 129 6.79 4.54 3.28
C ALA A 129 7.91 3.84 4.08
N ARG A 130 9.16 4.14 3.76
CA ARG A 130 10.32 3.60 4.48
C ARG A 130 10.34 3.98 5.96
N GLU A 131 10.01 5.23 6.26
CA GLU A 131 9.94 5.73 7.64
C GLU A 131 8.81 5.07 8.42
N MET A 132 7.62 5.00 7.84
CA MET A 132 6.47 4.34 8.46
C MET A 132 6.73 2.85 8.72
N ILE A 133 7.31 2.12 7.77
CA ILE A 133 7.61 0.70 7.94
C ILE A 133 8.65 0.49 9.05
N ARG A 134 9.69 1.33 9.11
CA ARG A 134 10.71 1.25 10.17
C ARG A 134 10.15 1.46 11.58
N SER A 135 9.12 2.31 11.71
CA SER A 135 8.50 2.60 13.01
C SER A 135 7.62 1.47 13.55
N LEU A 136 7.25 0.47 12.73
CA LEU A 136 6.33 -0.61 13.11
C LEU A 136 6.99 -1.83 13.78
N ASP A 137 8.30 -1.82 14.00
CA ASP A 137 9.03 -2.98 14.58
C ASP A 137 8.64 -4.30 13.90
N LEU A 138 8.67 -4.33 12.57
CA LEU A 138 8.42 -5.52 11.75
C LEU A 138 9.73 -6.23 11.40
N PRO A 139 9.69 -7.54 11.04
CA PRO A 139 10.83 -8.18 10.41
C PRO A 139 11.34 -7.37 9.21
N PRO A 140 12.65 -7.37 8.95
CA PRO A 140 13.22 -6.54 7.90
C PRO A 140 12.74 -6.99 6.51
N PHE A 141 12.41 -6.02 5.67
CA PHE A 141 12.23 -6.23 4.24
C PHE A 141 13.57 -5.98 3.53
N GLU A 142 13.90 -6.82 2.53
CA GLU A 142 15.11 -6.63 1.74
C GLU A 142 15.04 -5.37 0.89
N VAL A 143 13.83 -5.07 0.37
CA VAL A 143 13.55 -3.86 -0.42
C VAL A 143 12.24 -3.23 0.02
N ILE A 144 12.21 -1.91 -0.02
CA ILE A 144 11.00 -1.12 0.15
C ILE A 144 10.97 -0.14 -1.00
N VAL A 145 10.01 -0.32 -1.89
CA VAL A 145 9.86 0.46 -3.11
C VAL A 145 8.49 1.14 -3.08
N GLY A 146 8.50 2.45 -3.21
CA GLY A 146 7.32 3.29 -3.30
C GLY A 146 7.35 4.16 -4.54
N ARG A 147 6.36 5.02 -4.75
CA ARG A 147 6.35 5.98 -5.86
C ARG A 147 7.48 6.99 -5.73
N LEU A 148 8.00 7.41 -6.87
CA LEU A 148 8.87 8.57 -7.03
C LEU A 148 8.20 9.55 -7.99
N GLU A 149 8.13 10.79 -7.63
CA GLU A 149 7.54 11.86 -8.46
C GLU A 149 8.66 12.82 -8.91
N PRO A 150 9.03 12.86 -10.18
CA PRO A 150 8.64 11.94 -11.27
C PRO A 150 9.47 10.64 -11.29
N GLY A 151 9.02 9.62 -12.03
CA GLY A 151 9.85 8.49 -12.46
C GLY A 151 9.38 7.10 -12.09
N ARG A 152 8.53 6.94 -11.09
CA ARG A 152 7.89 5.68 -10.72
C ARG A 152 6.45 6.00 -10.31
N ASP A 153 5.58 6.01 -11.32
CA ASP A 153 4.26 6.62 -11.18
C ASP A 153 3.14 5.60 -10.95
N THR A 154 3.34 4.34 -11.34
CA THR A 154 2.33 3.29 -11.25
C THR A 154 2.69 2.20 -10.24
N LYS A 155 1.69 1.41 -9.82
CA LYS A 155 1.93 0.21 -8.99
C LYS A 155 2.81 -0.80 -9.74
N ALA A 156 2.58 -1.00 -11.03
CA ALA A 156 3.41 -1.88 -11.87
C ALA A 156 4.88 -1.45 -11.87
N ASP A 157 5.16 -0.15 -11.95
CA ASP A 157 6.54 0.38 -11.88
C ASP A 157 7.18 0.08 -10.51
N CYS A 158 6.43 0.25 -9.41
CA CYS A 158 6.91 -0.07 -8.08
C CYS A 158 7.24 -1.56 -7.94
N ILE A 159 6.37 -2.43 -8.44
CA ILE A 159 6.56 -3.89 -8.40
C ILE A 159 7.75 -4.30 -9.27
N ARG A 160 7.85 -3.75 -10.49
CA ARG A 160 8.96 -4.04 -11.43
C ARG A 160 10.31 -3.66 -10.83
N ASP A 161 10.39 -2.49 -10.21
CA ASP A 161 11.62 -2.02 -9.58
C ASP A 161 11.96 -2.82 -8.32
N ALA A 162 10.97 -3.22 -7.52
CA ALA A 162 11.18 -4.10 -6.37
C ALA A 162 11.78 -5.46 -6.80
N LEU A 163 11.24 -6.07 -7.86
CA LEU A 163 11.77 -7.31 -8.42
C LEU A 163 13.19 -7.12 -8.97
N ALA A 164 13.45 -6.01 -9.67
CA ALA A 164 14.78 -5.70 -10.20
C ALA A 164 15.80 -5.54 -9.08
N GLN A 165 15.48 -4.82 -8.00
CA GLN A 165 16.37 -4.68 -6.84
C GLN A 165 16.60 -6.01 -6.11
N LEU A 166 15.63 -6.91 -6.10
CA LEU A 166 15.75 -8.25 -5.57
C LEU A 166 16.49 -9.20 -6.54
N GLY A 167 16.69 -8.83 -7.81
CA GLY A 167 17.18 -9.74 -8.82
C GLY A 167 16.27 -10.97 -9.01
N ALA A 168 14.96 -10.78 -8.91
CA ALA A 168 13.96 -11.83 -8.96
C ALA A 168 13.16 -11.80 -10.26
N ASP A 169 12.81 -12.98 -10.77
CA ASP A 169 11.89 -13.12 -11.90
C ASP A 169 10.43 -13.04 -11.40
N PRO A 170 9.50 -12.41 -12.15
CA PRO A 170 8.07 -12.45 -11.83
C PRO A 170 7.52 -13.87 -11.60
N ALA A 171 8.06 -14.88 -12.30
CA ALA A 171 7.66 -16.28 -12.11
C ALA A 171 7.98 -16.82 -10.71
N ASP A 172 8.99 -16.27 -10.03
CA ASP A 172 9.44 -16.68 -8.71
C ASP A 172 8.84 -15.85 -7.56
N ALA A 173 7.98 -14.90 -7.88
CA ALA A 173 7.43 -13.97 -6.90
C ALA A 173 5.90 -14.01 -6.85
N VAL A 174 5.34 -13.40 -5.82
CA VAL A 174 3.90 -13.13 -5.67
C VAL A 174 3.70 -11.76 -5.02
N MET A 175 2.70 -11.02 -5.49
CA MET A 175 2.23 -9.80 -4.84
C MET A 175 1.11 -10.12 -3.84
N VAL A 176 1.09 -9.43 -2.72
CA VAL A 176 -0.02 -9.45 -1.75
C VAL A 176 -0.50 -8.02 -1.57
N GLY A 177 -1.78 -7.77 -1.80
CA GLY A 177 -2.36 -6.43 -1.70
C GLY A 177 -3.87 -6.46 -1.50
N ASP A 178 -4.44 -5.32 -1.06
CA ASP A 178 -5.88 -5.20 -0.75
C ASP A 178 -6.65 -4.40 -1.83
N ARG A 179 -5.96 -3.88 -2.82
CA ARG A 179 -6.54 -2.99 -3.82
C ARG A 179 -6.49 -3.56 -5.24
N ARG A 180 -7.45 -3.09 -6.05
CA ARG A 180 -7.49 -3.36 -7.48
C ARG A 180 -6.15 -3.02 -8.16
N HIS A 181 -5.50 -1.93 -7.77
CA HIS A 181 -4.23 -1.51 -8.35
C HIS A 181 -3.10 -2.50 -8.08
N ASP A 182 -3.14 -3.24 -6.97
CA ASP A 182 -2.16 -4.30 -6.67
C ASP A 182 -2.31 -5.45 -7.65
N VAL A 183 -3.56 -5.86 -7.87
CA VAL A 183 -3.88 -6.95 -8.79
C VAL A 183 -3.55 -6.57 -10.23
N GLU A 184 -3.99 -5.39 -10.67
CA GLU A 184 -3.75 -4.90 -12.05
C GLU A 184 -2.26 -4.68 -12.30
N GLY A 185 -1.55 -4.01 -11.37
CA GLY A 185 -0.12 -3.76 -11.50
C GLY A 185 0.72 -5.05 -11.49
N ALA A 186 0.33 -6.05 -10.70
CA ALA A 186 0.97 -7.36 -10.72
C ALA A 186 0.72 -8.08 -12.06
N HIS A 187 -0.53 -8.12 -12.52
CA HIS A 187 -0.89 -8.79 -13.76
C HIS A 187 -0.26 -8.16 -15.00
N GLU A 188 -0.08 -6.83 -15.02
CA GLU A 188 0.61 -6.13 -16.11
C GLU A 188 2.01 -6.68 -16.39
N ILE A 189 2.69 -7.15 -15.35
CA ILE A 189 4.04 -7.70 -15.47
C ILE A 189 4.10 -9.22 -15.35
N GLY A 190 2.94 -9.90 -15.41
CA GLY A 190 2.86 -11.35 -15.34
C GLY A 190 3.09 -11.93 -13.94
N LEU A 191 2.98 -11.12 -12.90
CA LEU A 191 3.13 -11.55 -11.51
C LEU A 191 1.78 -12.01 -10.93
N PRO A 192 1.68 -13.19 -10.28
CA PRO A 192 0.48 -13.57 -9.55
C PRO A 192 0.25 -12.65 -8.36
N CYS A 193 -1.04 -12.40 -8.03
CA CYS A 193 -1.43 -11.57 -6.90
C CYS A 193 -2.40 -12.32 -5.98
N ILE A 194 -2.17 -12.20 -4.67
CA ILE A 194 -3.09 -12.60 -3.63
C ILE A 194 -3.81 -11.36 -3.14
N ALA A 195 -5.10 -11.25 -3.46
CA ALA A 195 -5.93 -10.17 -2.94
C ALA A 195 -6.37 -10.50 -1.51
N VAL A 196 -6.19 -9.56 -0.59
CA VAL A 196 -6.65 -9.64 0.80
C VAL A 196 -7.77 -8.63 1.06
N TYR A 197 -8.69 -8.96 1.95
CA TYR A 197 -9.84 -8.11 2.29
C TYR A 197 -9.64 -7.45 3.67
N THR A 198 -8.46 -6.89 3.88
CA THR A 198 -8.07 -6.25 5.15
C THR A 198 -8.09 -4.74 5.09
N GLY A 199 -8.10 -4.16 3.89
CA GLY A 199 -8.11 -2.73 3.67
C GLY A 199 -9.53 -2.13 3.58
N ALA A 200 -9.60 -0.85 3.21
CA ALA A 200 -10.86 -0.11 3.09
C ALA A 200 -11.63 -0.38 1.76
N ALA A 201 -11.20 -1.35 0.94
CA ALA A 201 -11.93 -1.69 -0.28
C ALA A 201 -13.24 -2.40 0.09
N PRO A 202 -14.39 -2.03 -0.49
CA PRO A 202 -15.62 -2.79 -0.32
C PRO A 202 -15.40 -4.22 -0.83
N ALA A 203 -15.90 -5.21 -0.08
CA ALA A 203 -15.99 -6.58 -0.57
C ALA A 203 -16.94 -6.57 -1.78
N GLY A 204 -16.41 -6.75 -2.99
CA GLY A 204 -17.17 -6.80 -4.23
C GLY A 204 -17.91 -8.11 -4.39
#